data_fd904d3ea26a12bff3be090cfcb90e1d
#
_entry.id   fd904d3ea26a12bff3be090cfcb90e1d
#
_cell.length_a   1.000
_cell.length_b   1.000
_cell.length_c   1.000
_cell.angle_alpha   90.00
_cell.angle_beta   90.00
_cell.angle_gamma   90.00
#
_symmetry.space_group_name_H-M   'P 1'
#
loop_
_entity.id
_entity.type
_entity.pdbx_description
1 polymer ?
#
loop_
_entity_poly.entity_id
_entity_poly.type
_entity_poly.pdbx_seq_one_letter_code
_entity_poly.pdbx_strand_id
1 'polypeptide(L)'
;MRENNLERFIKAQKSDFKTALAEIKSGHKRSCWMWYIFPQIQGLGSSGTAMYYAIEDYEEAKAYIENAVTNAHLRESSEALLQLESDDATRVMGWPDDLKLRSSMTLFALAAKENEVFRRVLDKFFDGKLDAQTVDILDMRYLVMRIDEPDFGCEGRPDGVEPMAKVTLLKLKSEETEQAEEAKKRRELYES
;
A
#
# COMPACT_ATOMS: atom_id res chain seq x y z
N MET A 1 5.79 3.13 19.78
CA MET A 1 4.89 3.23 18.60
C MET A 1 5.05 4.65 18.08
N ARG A 2 5.45 4.82 16.82
CA ARG A 2 5.40 6.14 16.17
C ARG A 2 3.93 6.52 16.02
N GLU A 3 3.56 7.74 16.39
CA GLU A 3 2.24 8.26 16.09
C GLU A 3 2.10 8.39 14.57
N ASN A 4 1.20 7.59 13.99
CA ASN A 4 0.89 7.68 12.57
C ASN A 4 0.29 9.06 12.28
N ASN A 5 1.02 9.90 11.58
CA ASN A 5 0.59 11.28 11.31
C ASN A 5 -0.41 11.32 10.15
N LEU A 6 -1.64 10.85 10.38
CA LEU A 6 -2.73 10.93 9.40
C LEU A 6 -3.33 12.33 9.26
N GLU A 7 -3.00 13.24 10.18
CA GLU A 7 -3.49 14.63 10.17
C GLU A 7 -3.21 15.34 8.83
N ARG A 8 -2.08 15.05 8.18
CA ARG A 8 -1.74 15.64 6.89
C ARG A 8 -2.78 15.31 5.81
N PHE A 9 -3.25 14.05 5.81
CA PHE A 9 -4.29 13.60 4.87
C PHE A 9 -5.65 14.19 5.22
N ILE A 10 -6.07 14.10 6.49
CA ILE A 10 -7.37 14.58 6.97
C ILE A 10 -7.50 16.08 6.68
N LYS A 11 -6.47 16.87 6.94
CA LYS A 11 -6.46 18.30 6.69
C LYS A 11 -6.61 18.64 5.19
N ALA A 12 -5.84 17.96 4.32
CA ALA A 12 -5.93 18.17 2.89
C ALA A 12 -7.29 17.72 2.32
N GLN A 13 -7.78 16.56 2.74
CA GLN A 13 -9.07 16.03 2.32
C GLN A 13 -10.25 16.90 2.76
N LYS A 14 -10.16 17.52 3.94
CA LYS A 14 -11.21 18.42 4.44
C LYS A 14 -11.48 19.59 3.48
N SER A 15 -10.45 20.10 2.82
CA SER A 15 -10.62 21.19 1.83
C SER A 15 -11.01 20.69 0.46
N ASP A 16 -10.43 19.59 -0.01
CA ASP A 16 -10.41 19.26 -1.42
C ASP A 16 -11.25 18.04 -1.80
N PHE A 17 -11.70 17.23 -0.84
CA PHE A 17 -12.40 15.96 -1.11
C PHE A 17 -13.65 16.14 -1.99
N LYS A 18 -14.47 17.18 -1.73
CA LYS A 18 -15.67 17.45 -2.53
C LYS A 18 -15.34 17.73 -3.99
N THR A 19 -14.28 18.52 -4.22
CA THR A 19 -13.79 18.82 -5.58
C THR A 19 -13.24 17.57 -6.25
N ALA A 20 -12.40 16.81 -5.54
CA ALA A 20 -11.85 15.57 -6.04
C ALA A 20 -12.94 14.56 -6.45
N LEU A 21 -13.91 14.35 -5.59
CA LEU A 21 -15.04 13.46 -5.85
C LEU A 21 -15.89 13.90 -7.04
N ALA A 22 -16.14 15.21 -7.18
CA ALA A 22 -16.86 15.76 -8.32
C ALA A 22 -16.09 15.56 -9.64
N GLU A 23 -14.78 15.76 -9.64
CA GLU A 23 -13.92 15.52 -10.80
C GLU A 23 -13.89 14.04 -11.16
N ILE A 24 -13.76 13.13 -10.18
CA ILE A 24 -13.84 11.67 -10.40
C ILE A 24 -15.17 11.30 -11.03
N LYS A 25 -16.30 11.74 -10.47
CA LYS A 25 -17.64 11.46 -11.00
C LYS A 25 -17.84 12.01 -12.41
N SER A 26 -17.15 13.08 -12.77
CA SER A 26 -17.16 13.62 -14.13
C SER A 26 -16.28 12.84 -15.11
N GLY A 27 -15.50 11.86 -14.64
CA GLY A 27 -14.56 11.09 -15.45
C GLY A 27 -13.36 11.90 -15.93
N HIS A 28 -13.05 13.03 -15.28
CA HIS A 28 -11.94 13.88 -15.72
C HIS A 28 -11.31 14.66 -14.57
N LYS A 29 -10.14 14.21 -14.14
CA LYS A 29 -9.31 14.88 -13.13
C LYS A 29 -8.71 16.18 -13.67
N ARG A 30 -8.75 17.26 -12.85
CA ARG A 30 -8.24 18.60 -13.20
C ARG A 30 -7.33 19.17 -12.12
N SER A 31 -7.59 18.89 -10.86
CA SER A 31 -6.92 19.50 -9.71
C SER A 31 -5.85 18.58 -9.10
N CYS A 32 -5.04 19.14 -8.20
CA CYS A 32 -3.85 18.48 -7.64
C CYS A 32 -4.14 17.73 -6.33
N TRP A 33 -5.08 16.82 -6.30
CA TRP A 33 -5.50 16.10 -5.10
C TRP A 33 -5.00 14.64 -5.03
N MET A 34 -4.31 14.15 -6.03
CA MET A 34 -3.93 12.74 -6.16
C MET A 34 -3.20 12.20 -4.94
N TRP A 35 -2.23 12.94 -4.42
CA TRP A 35 -1.33 12.50 -3.34
C TRP A 35 -2.01 12.18 -2.01
N TYR A 36 -3.16 12.79 -1.70
CA TYR A 36 -3.86 12.61 -0.43
C TYR A 36 -5.24 11.95 -0.57
N ILE A 37 -5.79 11.84 -1.77
CA ILE A 37 -7.00 11.04 -2.04
C ILE A 37 -6.64 9.58 -2.35
N PHE A 38 -5.60 9.37 -3.17
CA PHE A 38 -5.05 8.07 -3.52
C PHE A 38 -3.56 8.02 -3.20
N PRO A 39 -3.18 8.01 -1.89
CA PRO A 39 -1.78 8.04 -1.51
C PRO A 39 -1.05 6.77 -1.92
N GLN A 40 0.25 6.91 -2.18
CA GLN A 40 1.14 5.83 -2.56
C GLN A 40 2.10 5.50 -1.42
N ILE A 41 2.68 4.29 -1.47
CA ILE A 41 3.78 3.91 -0.56
C ILE A 41 5.01 4.79 -0.81
N GLN A 42 5.75 5.09 0.25
CA GLN A 42 7.01 5.84 0.18
C GLN A 42 8.05 5.11 -0.67
N GLY A 43 8.73 5.85 -1.52
CA GLY A 43 9.76 5.34 -2.43
C GLY A 43 9.38 5.41 -3.91
N LEU A 44 8.10 5.63 -4.26
CA LEU A 44 7.64 5.76 -5.64
C LEU A 44 7.77 7.18 -6.19
N GLY A 45 7.61 8.19 -5.35
CA GLY A 45 7.68 9.60 -5.77
C GLY A 45 8.84 10.34 -5.11
N SER A 46 9.46 11.28 -5.87
CA SER A 46 10.62 12.07 -5.43
C SER A 46 10.32 13.54 -5.18
N SER A 47 9.13 14.05 -5.57
CA SER A 47 8.77 15.45 -5.31
C SER A 47 8.48 15.69 -3.83
N GLY A 48 8.67 16.92 -3.34
CA GLY A 48 8.37 17.27 -1.95
C GLY A 48 6.93 16.94 -1.55
N THR A 49 5.94 17.16 -2.45
CA THR A 49 4.53 16.81 -2.21
C THR A 49 4.34 15.29 -2.15
N ALA A 50 4.97 14.55 -3.08
CA ALA A 50 4.89 13.09 -3.08
C ALA A 50 5.49 12.48 -1.81
N MET A 51 6.63 12.99 -1.36
CA MET A 51 7.27 12.54 -0.10
C MET A 51 6.44 12.90 1.13
N TYR A 52 5.84 14.11 1.16
CA TYR A 52 5.04 14.56 2.29
C TYR A 52 3.76 13.73 2.50
N TYR A 53 3.10 13.33 1.42
CA TYR A 53 1.87 12.53 1.43
C TYR A 53 2.11 11.04 1.20
N ALA A 54 3.34 10.58 1.15
CA ALA A 54 3.62 9.15 1.04
C ALA A 54 3.19 8.40 2.31
N ILE A 55 2.61 7.23 2.14
CA ILE A 55 2.39 6.26 3.21
C ILE A 55 3.76 5.66 3.56
N GLU A 56 4.19 5.80 4.81
CA GLU A 56 5.54 5.42 5.24
C GLU A 56 5.78 3.90 5.16
N ASP A 57 4.79 3.12 5.60
CA ASP A 57 4.89 1.67 5.67
C ASP A 57 3.49 0.99 5.67
N TYR A 58 3.50 -0.34 5.82
CA TYR A 58 2.28 -1.14 5.89
C TYR A 58 1.40 -0.80 7.09
N GLU A 59 1.98 -0.47 8.25
CA GLU A 59 1.23 -0.13 9.45
C GLU A 59 0.54 1.24 9.30
N GLU A 60 1.16 2.21 8.63
CA GLU A 60 0.48 3.47 8.29
C GLU A 60 -0.62 3.25 7.25
N ALA A 61 -0.43 2.35 6.27
CA ALA A 61 -1.50 1.98 5.33
C ALA A 61 -2.71 1.37 6.06
N LYS A 62 -2.47 0.50 7.04
CA LYS A 62 -3.53 -0.04 7.90
C LYS A 62 -4.21 1.04 8.72
N ALA A 63 -3.44 1.90 9.37
CA ALA A 63 -3.99 3.02 10.14
C ALA A 63 -4.85 3.95 9.26
N TYR A 64 -4.44 4.18 8.00
CA TYR A 64 -5.22 4.96 7.03
C TYR A 64 -6.58 4.33 6.73
N ILE A 65 -6.64 3.00 6.59
CA ILE A 65 -7.89 2.24 6.38
C ILE A 65 -8.72 2.12 7.67
N GLU A 66 -8.11 2.09 8.83
CA GLU A 66 -8.82 2.02 10.11
C GLU A 66 -9.39 3.38 10.55
N ASN A 67 -8.84 4.48 10.03
CA ASN A 67 -9.35 5.81 10.31
C ASN A 67 -10.65 6.08 9.53
N ALA A 68 -11.71 6.47 10.24
CA ALA A 68 -13.04 6.63 9.67
C ALA A 68 -13.13 7.65 8.52
N VAL A 69 -12.34 8.72 8.57
CA VAL A 69 -12.38 9.80 7.55
C VAL A 69 -11.63 9.36 6.30
N THR A 70 -10.37 8.94 6.44
CA THR A 70 -9.53 8.58 5.29
C THR A 70 -10.06 7.34 4.58
N ASN A 71 -10.56 6.35 5.32
CA ASN A 71 -11.19 5.16 4.76
C ASN A 71 -12.46 5.48 3.98
N ALA A 72 -13.36 6.30 4.56
CA ALA A 72 -14.60 6.68 3.89
C ALA A 72 -14.31 7.39 2.57
N HIS A 73 -13.40 8.36 2.57
CA HIS A 73 -13.05 9.12 1.38
C HIS A 73 -12.36 8.26 0.31
N LEU A 74 -11.45 7.37 0.69
CA LEU A 74 -10.79 6.46 -0.24
C LEU A 74 -11.79 5.51 -0.89
N ARG A 75 -12.70 4.91 -0.10
CA ARG A 75 -13.73 4.01 -0.61
C ARG A 75 -14.73 4.72 -1.51
N GLU A 76 -15.26 5.88 -1.09
CA GLU A 76 -16.20 6.65 -1.89
C GLU A 76 -15.58 7.09 -3.23
N SER A 77 -14.31 7.50 -3.23
CA SER A 77 -13.58 7.83 -4.45
C SER A 77 -13.39 6.61 -5.36
N SER A 78 -13.07 5.45 -4.77
CA SER A 78 -12.91 4.19 -5.51
C SER A 78 -14.25 3.70 -6.10
N GLU A 79 -15.33 3.79 -5.33
CA GLU A 79 -16.67 3.47 -5.81
C GLU A 79 -17.11 4.40 -6.94
N ALA A 80 -16.80 5.70 -6.85
CA ALA A 80 -17.10 6.65 -7.92
C ALA A 80 -16.37 6.30 -9.22
N LEU A 81 -15.11 5.84 -9.15
CA LEU A 81 -14.39 5.32 -10.32
C LEU A 81 -15.08 4.11 -10.95
N LEU A 82 -15.60 3.21 -10.12
CA LEU A 82 -16.31 2.02 -10.60
C LEU A 82 -17.62 2.34 -11.33
N GLN A 83 -18.25 3.47 -11.04
CA GLN A 83 -19.48 3.93 -11.69
C GLN A 83 -19.25 4.59 -13.06
N LEU A 84 -18.02 4.92 -13.44
CA LEU A 84 -17.72 5.50 -14.74
C LEU A 84 -17.96 4.48 -15.85
N GLU A 85 -18.39 4.95 -17.01
CA GLU A 85 -18.47 4.11 -18.23
C GLU A 85 -17.08 3.77 -18.78
N SER A 86 -16.10 4.70 -18.61
CA SER A 86 -14.74 4.52 -19.07
C SER A 86 -13.96 3.55 -18.17
N ASP A 87 -13.15 2.71 -18.79
CA ASP A 87 -12.14 1.83 -18.19
C ASP A 87 -10.69 2.32 -18.48
N ASP A 88 -10.56 3.46 -19.15
CA ASP A 88 -9.27 4.10 -19.46
C ASP A 88 -8.83 5.01 -18.31
N ALA A 89 -7.89 4.51 -17.49
CA ALA A 89 -7.33 5.26 -16.36
C ALA A 89 -6.65 6.57 -16.81
N THR A 90 -5.96 6.57 -17.94
CA THR A 90 -5.25 7.75 -18.45
C THR A 90 -6.21 8.83 -18.88
N ARG A 91 -7.34 8.45 -19.48
CA ARG A 91 -8.41 9.38 -19.86
C ARG A 91 -9.04 10.05 -18.64
N VAL A 92 -9.24 9.28 -17.54
CA VAL A 92 -9.90 9.76 -16.32
C VAL A 92 -8.96 10.59 -15.46
N MET A 93 -7.75 10.10 -15.23
CA MET A 93 -6.81 10.64 -14.25
C MET A 93 -5.74 11.54 -14.88
N GLY A 94 -5.42 11.32 -16.16
CA GLY A 94 -4.28 11.92 -16.83
C GLY A 94 -2.95 11.24 -16.47
N TRP A 95 -1.97 11.32 -17.38
CA TRP A 95 -0.63 10.86 -17.11
C TRP A 95 0.14 11.90 -16.26
N PRO A 96 0.89 11.52 -15.21
CA PRO A 96 1.16 10.19 -14.70
C PRO A 96 0.27 9.77 -13.51
N ASP A 97 -0.89 10.41 -13.30
CA ASP A 97 -1.75 10.13 -12.16
C ASP A 97 -2.50 8.78 -12.29
N ASP A 98 -2.66 8.26 -13.51
CA ASP A 98 -3.11 6.91 -13.80
C ASP A 98 -2.20 5.84 -13.17
N LEU A 99 -0.87 6.00 -13.27
CA LEU A 99 0.09 5.10 -12.64
C LEU A 99 0.02 5.19 -11.10
N LYS A 100 -0.18 6.40 -10.57
CA LYS A 100 -0.35 6.60 -9.12
C LYS A 100 -1.64 5.95 -8.60
N LEU A 101 -2.71 5.97 -9.40
CA LEU A 101 -3.95 5.26 -9.06
C LEU A 101 -3.68 3.75 -8.92
N ARG A 102 -2.97 3.15 -9.88
CA ARG A 102 -2.59 1.75 -9.82
C ARG A 102 -1.79 1.41 -8.57
N SER A 103 -0.76 2.21 -8.26
CA SER A 103 0.06 2.02 -7.06
C SER A 103 -0.76 2.12 -5.78
N SER A 104 -1.63 3.13 -5.68
CA SER A 104 -2.50 3.32 -4.51
C SER A 104 -3.49 2.17 -4.34
N MET A 105 -4.15 1.74 -5.41
CA MET A 105 -5.08 0.60 -5.35
C MET A 105 -4.37 -0.70 -4.98
N THR A 106 -3.14 -0.90 -5.45
CA THR A 106 -2.30 -2.04 -5.06
C THR A 106 -1.98 -1.99 -3.56
N LEU A 107 -1.55 -0.84 -3.05
CA LEU A 107 -1.24 -0.66 -1.63
C LEU A 107 -2.43 -1.05 -0.74
N PHE A 108 -3.62 -0.51 -1.03
CA PHE A 108 -4.80 -0.74 -0.21
C PHE A 108 -5.48 -2.08 -0.47
N ALA A 109 -5.32 -2.67 -1.65
CA ALA A 109 -5.73 -4.05 -1.90
C ALA A 109 -4.93 -5.07 -1.06
N LEU A 110 -3.68 -4.75 -0.73
CA LEU A 110 -2.82 -5.58 0.12
C LEU A 110 -2.98 -5.27 1.62
N ALA A 111 -3.23 -4.01 1.99
CA ALA A 111 -3.32 -3.58 3.40
C ALA A 111 -4.69 -3.77 4.03
N ALA A 112 -5.79 -3.70 3.27
CA ALA A 112 -7.14 -3.77 3.79
C ALA A 112 -7.66 -5.21 3.89
N LYS A 113 -8.34 -5.55 5.01
CA LYS A 113 -9.06 -6.84 5.14
C LYS A 113 -10.23 -6.92 4.15
N GLU A 114 -11.01 -5.84 4.05
CA GLU A 114 -12.10 -5.69 3.09
C GLU A 114 -11.60 -4.90 1.89
N ASN A 115 -10.93 -5.58 0.97
CA ASN A 115 -10.20 -4.98 -0.14
C ASN A 115 -10.91 -5.07 -1.50
N GLU A 116 -12.12 -5.60 -1.55
CA GLU A 116 -12.83 -5.86 -2.80
C GLU A 116 -12.98 -4.63 -3.69
N VAL A 117 -13.32 -3.47 -3.13
CA VAL A 117 -13.47 -2.24 -3.91
C VAL A 117 -12.17 -1.85 -4.63
N PHE A 118 -11.03 -1.99 -3.98
CA PHE A 118 -9.71 -1.66 -4.56
C PHE A 118 -9.32 -2.65 -5.65
N ARG A 119 -9.58 -3.94 -5.43
CA ARG A 119 -9.38 -4.98 -6.45
C ARG A 119 -10.24 -4.74 -7.69
N ARG A 120 -11.51 -4.39 -7.52
CA ARG A 120 -12.40 -4.07 -8.64
C ARG A 120 -11.94 -2.85 -9.44
N VAL A 121 -11.34 -1.84 -8.80
CA VAL A 121 -10.70 -0.72 -9.53
C VAL A 121 -9.50 -1.22 -10.32
N LEU A 122 -8.66 -2.08 -9.75
CA LEU A 122 -7.54 -2.71 -10.49
C LEU A 122 -8.04 -3.54 -11.66
N ASP A 123 -9.09 -4.34 -11.47
CA ASP A 123 -9.69 -5.15 -12.53
C ASP A 123 -10.21 -4.28 -13.68
N LYS A 124 -10.93 -3.21 -13.33
CA LYS A 124 -11.55 -2.32 -14.33
C LYS A 124 -10.54 -1.53 -15.15
N PHE A 125 -9.54 -0.94 -14.51
CA PHE A 125 -8.64 0.02 -15.15
C PHE A 125 -7.26 -0.54 -15.50
N PHE A 126 -6.89 -1.71 -14.97
CA PHE A 126 -5.54 -2.27 -15.09
C PHE A 126 -5.51 -3.78 -15.32
N ASP A 127 -6.61 -4.39 -15.78
CA ASP A 127 -6.73 -5.84 -16.03
C ASP A 127 -6.37 -6.70 -14.79
N GLY A 128 -6.65 -6.20 -13.59
CA GLY A 128 -6.30 -6.87 -12.32
C GLY A 128 -4.81 -6.85 -11.97
N LYS A 129 -3.97 -6.16 -12.76
CA LYS A 129 -2.52 -6.15 -12.56
C LYS A 129 -2.13 -5.21 -11.43
N LEU A 130 -1.45 -5.75 -10.44
CA LEU A 130 -0.84 -4.99 -9.36
C LEU A 130 0.33 -4.13 -9.88
N ASP A 131 0.65 -3.07 -9.14
CA ASP A 131 1.87 -2.29 -9.37
C ASP A 131 3.07 -3.01 -8.75
N ALA A 132 3.98 -3.51 -9.59
CA ALA A 132 5.12 -4.32 -9.16
C ALA A 132 6.02 -3.57 -8.18
N GLN A 133 6.27 -2.28 -8.39
CA GLN A 133 7.11 -1.48 -7.49
C GLN A 133 6.50 -1.34 -6.10
N THR A 134 5.18 -1.16 -6.01
CA THR A 134 4.47 -1.14 -4.72
C THR A 134 4.59 -2.48 -4.00
N VAL A 135 4.42 -3.59 -4.72
CA VAL A 135 4.56 -4.95 -4.17
C VAL A 135 5.99 -5.14 -3.65
N ASP A 136 7.00 -4.86 -4.45
CA ASP A 136 8.41 -5.01 -4.07
C ASP A 136 8.76 -4.21 -2.81
N ILE A 137 8.30 -2.95 -2.71
CA ILE A 137 8.55 -2.11 -1.54
C ILE A 137 7.87 -2.68 -0.28
N LEU A 138 6.63 -3.16 -0.41
CA LEU A 138 5.89 -3.76 0.70
C LEU A 138 6.53 -5.06 1.15
N ASP A 139 6.93 -5.94 0.24
CA ASP A 139 7.57 -7.21 0.53
C ASP A 139 8.92 -7.00 1.24
N MET A 140 9.75 -6.11 0.71
CA MET A 140 11.04 -5.79 1.33
C MET A 140 10.89 -5.24 2.75
N ARG A 141 9.90 -4.36 3.01
CA ARG A 141 9.68 -3.78 4.34
C ARG A 141 9.01 -4.76 5.29
N TYR A 142 8.13 -5.59 4.81
CA TYR A 142 7.41 -6.56 5.64
C TYR A 142 8.29 -7.71 6.08
N LEU A 143 9.19 -8.19 5.24
CA LEU A 143 10.19 -9.21 5.58
C LEU A 143 11.17 -8.72 6.65
N VAL A 144 11.53 -7.44 6.64
CA VAL A 144 12.44 -6.84 7.64
C VAL A 144 11.74 -6.58 8.98
N MET A 145 10.45 -6.31 8.99
CA MET A 145 9.70 -5.97 10.22
C MET A 145 9.24 -7.18 11.02
N ARG A 146 9.38 -8.40 10.52
CA ARG A 146 8.86 -9.60 11.19
C ARG A 146 9.87 -10.73 11.33
N ILE A 147 11.06 -10.38 11.79
CA ILE A 147 12.00 -11.34 12.35
C ILE A 147 11.73 -11.35 13.85
N ASP A 148 10.88 -12.27 14.31
CA ASP A 148 10.70 -12.52 15.72
C ASP A 148 11.89 -13.38 16.18
N GLU A 149 12.73 -12.85 17.07
CA GLU A 149 13.70 -13.67 17.76
C GLU A 149 12.95 -14.72 18.59
N PRO A 150 13.41 -15.98 18.59
CA PRO A 150 12.80 -17.01 19.41
C PRO A 150 12.87 -16.58 20.89
N ASP A 151 11.73 -16.55 21.54
CA ASP A 151 11.64 -16.32 22.99
C ASP A 151 12.10 -17.59 23.72
N PHE A 152 13.29 -17.56 24.25
CA PHE A 152 13.83 -18.64 25.08
C PHE A 152 13.45 -18.50 26.57
N GLY A 153 12.60 -17.54 26.91
CA GLY A 153 12.20 -17.27 28.29
C GLY A 153 13.36 -16.77 29.17
N CYS A 154 13.15 -16.84 30.49
CA CYS A 154 14.17 -16.40 31.47
C CYS A 154 15.40 -17.32 31.58
N GLU A 155 15.36 -18.49 30.97
CA GLU A 155 16.43 -19.49 31.02
C GLU A 155 17.50 -19.29 29.94
N GLY A 156 17.25 -18.37 28.99
CA GLY A 156 18.17 -18.13 27.87
C GLY A 156 18.19 -19.27 26.85
N ARG A 157 18.99 -19.09 25.81
CA ARG A 157 19.12 -20.06 24.74
C ARG A 157 19.95 -21.27 25.23
N PRO A 158 19.48 -22.52 25.05
CA PRO A 158 20.27 -23.71 25.37
C PRO A 158 21.54 -23.78 24.54
N ASP A 159 22.63 -24.26 25.12
CA ASP A 159 23.91 -24.44 24.42
C ASP A 159 23.74 -25.41 23.23
N GLY A 160 24.27 -25.00 22.07
CA GLY A 160 24.22 -25.81 20.85
C GLY A 160 22.94 -25.66 20.00
N VAL A 161 22.01 -24.79 20.40
CA VAL A 161 20.83 -24.46 19.57
C VAL A 161 21.14 -23.24 18.71
N GLU A 162 21.11 -23.40 17.39
CA GLU A 162 21.24 -22.27 16.44
C GLU A 162 20.07 -21.29 16.59
N PRO A 163 20.33 -19.96 16.48
CA PRO A 163 19.26 -18.97 16.51
C PRO A 163 18.38 -19.10 15.27
N MET A 164 17.22 -19.76 15.42
CA MET A 164 16.24 -19.83 14.36
C MET A 164 15.26 -18.70 14.51
N ALA A 165 15.36 -17.67 13.67
CA ALA A 165 14.35 -16.64 13.58
C ALA A 165 13.04 -17.22 13.01
N LYS A 166 11.93 -17.07 13.71
CA LYS A 166 10.61 -17.44 13.19
C LYS A 166 10.15 -16.37 12.20
N VAL A 167 10.37 -16.60 10.92
CA VAL A 167 9.85 -15.76 9.85
C VAL A 167 8.42 -16.17 9.57
N THR A 168 7.45 -15.37 9.99
CA THR A 168 6.06 -15.57 9.62
C THR A 168 5.84 -14.93 8.25
N LEU A 169 5.91 -15.73 7.20
CA LEU A 169 5.57 -15.29 5.85
C LEU A 169 4.05 -15.20 5.74
N LEU A 170 3.52 -14.06 5.28
CA LEU A 170 2.18 -14.03 4.72
C LEU A 170 2.16 -15.00 3.53
N LYS A 171 1.10 -15.79 3.42
CA LYS A 171 0.92 -16.74 2.33
C LYS A 171 0.70 -15.94 1.04
N LEU A 172 1.79 -15.62 0.35
CA LEU A 172 1.77 -15.04 -0.98
C LEU A 172 1.29 -16.10 -1.98
N LYS A 173 0.75 -15.71 -3.12
CA LYS A 173 0.45 -16.63 -4.22
C LYS A 173 1.75 -17.30 -4.69
N SER A 174 1.67 -18.49 -5.32
CA SER A 174 2.78 -19.41 -5.55
C SER A 174 4.10 -18.82 -6.11
N GLU A 175 4.05 -17.83 -6.99
CA GLU A 175 5.24 -17.14 -7.53
C GLU A 175 5.93 -16.23 -6.51
N GLU A 176 5.16 -15.62 -5.63
CA GLU A 176 5.65 -14.73 -4.56
C GLU A 176 6.28 -15.55 -3.42
N THR A 177 5.83 -16.78 -3.20
CA THR A 177 6.40 -17.70 -2.20
C THR A 177 7.79 -18.19 -2.63
N GLU A 178 8.01 -18.42 -3.92
CA GLU A 178 9.32 -18.83 -4.47
C GLU A 178 10.38 -17.72 -4.33
N GLN A 179 10.00 -16.46 -4.59
CA GLN A 179 10.88 -15.31 -4.41
C GLN A 179 11.21 -15.04 -2.94
N ALA A 180 10.25 -15.24 -2.04
CA ALA A 180 10.45 -15.12 -0.60
C ALA A 180 11.37 -16.20 -0.04
N GLU A 181 11.26 -17.45 -0.54
CA GLU A 181 12.18 -18.55 -0.18
C GLU A 181 13.60 -18.32 -0.72
N GLU A 182 13.73 -17.75 -1.93
CA GLU A 182 15.03 -17.41 -2.50
C GLU A 182 15.71 -16.26 -1.75
N ALA A 183 14.95 -15.26 -1.32
CA ALA A 183 15.44 -14.19 -0.46
C ALA A 183 15.89 -14.70 0.92
N LYS A 184 15.18 -15.69 1.49
CA LYS A 184 15.55 -16.38 2.72
C LYS A 184 16.86 -17.17 2.57
N LYS A 185 17.01 -17.95 1.50
CA LYS A 185 18.25 -18.67 1.19
C LYS A 185 19.45 -17.76 1.01
N ARG A 186 19.27 -16.59 0.40
CA ARG A 186 20.35 -15.60 0.26
C ARG A 186 20.81 -15.05 1.61
N ARG A 187 19.90 -14.82 2.57
CA ARG A 187 20.27 -14.36 3.92
C ARG A 187 21.04 -15.41 4.72
N GLU A 188 20.58 -16.65 4.68
CA GLU A 188 21.28 -17.76 5.35
C GLU A 188 22.73 -17.95 4.83
N LEU A 189 22.99 -17.58 3.56
CA LEU A 189 24.34 -17.59 2.98
C LEU A 189 25.23 -16.40 3.39
N TYR A 190 24.67 -15.30 3.89
CA TYR A 190 25.44 -14.12 4.36
C TYR A 190 25.69 -14.14 5.87
N GLU A 191 25.00 -15.00 6.61
CA GLU A 191 25.14 -15.15 8.07
C GLU A 191 25.97 -16.38 8.46
N SER A 192 26.45 -17.16 7.49
CA SER A 192 27.39 -18.27 7.65
C SER A 192 28.84 -17.85 7.33
#